data_fb69f05bab0e4f2d49a63a84ba8fe5d5
#
_entry.id   fb69f05bab0e4f2d49a63a84ba8fe5d5
#
_cell.length_a   1.000
_cell.length_b   1.000
_cell.length_c   1.000
_cell.angle_alpha   90.00
_cell.angle_beta   90.00
_cell.angle_gamma   90.00
#
_symmetry.space_group_name_H-M   'P 1'
#
loop_
_entity.id
_entity.type
_entity.pdbx_description
1 polymer ?
#
loop_
_entity_poly.entity_id
_entity_poly.type
_entity_poly.pdbx_seq_one_letter_code
_entity_poly.pdbx_strand_id
1 'polypeptide(L)'
;MIATRFRNFAAWLFAATLLGVGCAVAQSPPSTGPTQILITYRSEPANRPAFRTYLQRDMLARLEKLKGEGVLSRYQILFNPFTTANTWDAMTILSFTRYADTLRWQQIERTQPGGLDAAGLRLARPVNTYSADLPWHGEVDYPGEQGNGVYYVIPYEYSSADQYRKYVDAYVLPQVTGWMREGVLTGYRIFMNRYPVGPLWDSLFVYRYRNLEAFGRRDEVIAKVRQTLVDQPEWKQFSDIKQTIRTESENTIAEALQPGGGAR
;
A
#
# COMPACT_ATOMS: atom_id res chain seq x y z
N MET A 1 -69.13 -49.94 -50.46
CA MET A 1 -69.51 -49.15 -49.29
C MET A 1 -68.52 -49.54 -48.21
N ILE A 2 -67.38 -48.88 -48.19
CA ILE A 2 -66.25 -49.32 -47.37
C ILE A 2 -65.84 -48.08 -46.56
N ALA A 3 -65.96 -48.11 -45.26
CA ALA A 3 -65.53 -47.05 -44.34
C ALA A 3 -64.07 -47.34 -43.92
N THR A 4 -63.21 -46.37 -44.19
CA THR A 4 -61.79 -46.44 -43.84
C THR A 4 -61.58 -45.68 -42.56
N ARG A 5 -61.10 -46.32 -41.50
CA ARG A 5 -60.72 -45.73 -40.22
C ARG A 5 -59.30 -45.17 -40.31
N PHE A 6 -59.09 -43.86 -40.02
CA PHE A 6 -57.80 -43.28 -39.74
C PHE A 6 -57.46 -43.42 -38.28
N ARG A 7 -56.31 -44.05 -38.00
CA ARG A 7 -55.69 -44.13 -36.65
C ARG A 7 -54.69 -43.02 -36.50
N ASN A 8 -54.96 -42.10 -35.60
CA ASN A 8 -53.99 -41.06 -35.22
C ASN A 8 -52.91 -41.64 -34.32
N PHE A 9 -51.64 -41.55 -34.75
CA PHE A 9 -50.49 -41.79 -33.92
C PHE A 9 -50.07 -40.42 -33.30
N ALA A 10 -50.23 -40.28 -32.01
CA ALA A 10 -49.70 -39.17 -31.25
C ALA A 10 -48.25 -39.48 -30.86
N ALA A 11 -47.31 -38.74 -31.46
CA ALA A 11 -45.91 -38.79 -31.08
C ALA A 11 -45.68 -37.92 -29.86
N TRP A 12 -45.28 -38.50 -28.74
CA TRP A 12 -44.86 -37.78 -27.56
C TRP A 12 -43.36 -37.37 -27.72
N LEU A 13 -43.12 -36.08 -27.90
CA LEU A 13 -41.79 -35.49 -27.81
C LEU A 13 -41.46 -35.22 -26.35
N PHE A 14 -40.55 -36.01 -25.77
CA PHE A 14 -39.92 -35.74 -24.49
C PHE A 14 -38.87 -34.64 -24.66
N ALA A 15 -39.18 -33.42 -24.24
CA ALA A 15 -38.19 -32.34 -24.10
C ALA A 15 -37.43 -32.54 -22.77
N ALA A 16 -36.19 -33.03 -22.88
CA ALA A 16 -35.28 -33.12 -21.76
C ALA A 16 -34.71 -31.70 -21.46
N THR A 17 -35.25 -31.04 -20.47
CA THR A 17 -34.72 -29.79 -19.92
C THR A 17 -33.48 -30.13 -19.08
N LEU A 18 -32.30 -29.90 -19.62
CA LEU A 18 -31.02 -29.89 -18.90
C LEU A 18 -30.99 -28.67 -17.97
N LEU A 19 -31.31 -28.88 -16.72
CA LEU A 19 -31.04 -27.90 -15.63
C LEU A 19 -29.53 -27.85 -15.43
N GLY A 20 -28.88 -26.90 -16.09
CA GLY A 20 -27.50 -26.53 -15.80
C GLY A 20 -27.42 -25.93 -14.40
N VAL A 21 -26.95 -26.71 -13.43
CA VAL A 21 -26.57 -26.22 -12.11
C VAL A 21 -25.31 -25.37 -12.30
N GLY A 22 -25.50 -24.08 -12.60
CA GLY A 22 -24.45 -23.09 -12.53
C GLY A 22 -23.96 -23.01 -11.10
N CYS A 23 -22.75 -23.53 -10.81
CA CYS A 23 -22.06 -23.23 -9.56
C CYS A 23 -21.83 -21.70 -9.52
N ALA A 24 -22.70 -20.97 -8.86
CA ALA A 24 -22.43 -19.60 -8.49
C ALA A 24 -21.20 -19.64 -7.57
N VAL A 25 -20.05 -19.23 -8.11
CA VAL A 25 -18.88 -18.94 -7.30
C VAL A 25 -19.32 -17.81 -6.36
N ALA A 26 -19.58 -18.15 -5.12
CA ALA A 26 -19.88 -17.16 -4.08
C ALA A 26 -18.69 -16.22 -3.99
N GLN A 27 -18.82 -15.03 -4.56
CA GLN A 27 -17.86 -13.96 -4.32
C GLN A 27 -17.86 -13.69 -2.82
N SER A 28 -16.70 -13.90 -2.19
CA SER A 28 -16.53 -13.54 -0.78
C SER A 28 -16.94 -12.07 -0.62
N PRO A 29 -17.74 -11.74 0.41
CA PRO A 29 -18.12 -10.36 0.64
C PRO A 29 -16.87 -9.50 0.74
N PRO A 30 -16.91 -8.27 0.23
CA PRO A 30 -15.75 -7.36 0.30
C PRO A 30 -15.29 -7.22 1.74
N SER A 31 -13.97 -7.18 1.94
CA SER A 31 -13.38 -6.99 3.27
C SER A 31 -13.96 -5.73 3.92
N THR A 32 -14.55 -5.86 5.09
CA THR A 32 -15.22 -4.76 5.81
C THR A 32 -14.25 -3.95 6.69
N GLY A 33 -12.96 -4.28 6.69
CA GLY A 33 -11.94 -3.63 7.52
C GLY A 33 -10.64 -3.36 6.78
N PRO A 34 -9.71 -2.64 7.43
CA PRO A 34 -8.40 -2.30 6.85
C PRO A 34 -7.56 -3.55 6.62
N THR A 35 -6.87 -3.59 5.50
CA THR A 35 -5.99 -4.71 5.12
C THR A 35 -4.51 -4.31 5.12
N GLN A 36 -4.18 -3.16 5.69
CA GLN A 36 -2.81 -2.67 5.84
C GLN A 36 -2.53 -2.37 7.31
N ILE A 37 -1.34 -2.79 7.78
CA ILE A 37 -0.81 -2.40 9.07
C ILE A 37 0.55 -1.76 8.81
N LEU A 38 0.73 -0.55 9.36
CA LEU A 38 1.99 0.19 9.28
C LEU A 38 2.52 0.37 10.70
N ILE A 39 3.78 -0.03 10.91
CA ILE A 39 4.42 0.01 12.23
C ILE A 39 5.68 0.85 12.12
N THR A 40 5.79 1.87 12.96
CA THR A 40 6.99 2.71 13.03
C THR A 40 7.83 2.35 14.25
N TYR A 41 9.15 2.48 14.11
CA TYR A 41 10.11 2.14 15.14
C TYR A 41 11.08 3.29 15.40
N ARG A 42 11.55 3.37 16.64
CA ARG A 42 12.62 4.25 17.07
C ARG A 42 13.73 3.43 17.70
N SER A 43 14.95 3.81 17.37
CA SER A 43 16.18 3.24 17.93
C SER A 43 17.03 4.36 18.50
N GLU A 44 17.77 4.08 19.56
CA GLU A 44 18.82 4.98 20.00
C GLU A 44 19.89 5.13 18.92
N PRO A 45 20.49 6.30 18.71
CA PRO A 45 21.47 6.53 17.65
C PRO A 45 22.60 5.48 17.61
N ALA A 46 23.09 5.07 18.77
CA ALA A 46 24.14 4.05 18.86
C ALA A 46 23.69 2.65 18.40
N ASN A 47 22.39 2.35 18.49
CA ASN A 47 21.82 1.05 18.12
C ASN A 47 21.37 0.98 16.66
N ARG A 48 21.26 2.11 15.95
CA ARG A 48 20.72 2.14 14.59
C ARG A 48 21.40 1.18 13.61
N PRO A 49 22.75 1.06 13.54
CA PRO A 49 23.40 0.11 12.64
C PRO A 49 23.06 -1.35 12.99
N ALA A 50 23.03 -1.69 14.27
CA ALA A 50 22.66 -3.04 14.72
C ALA A 50 21.17 -3.32 14.47
N PHE A 51 20.31 -2.33 14.66
CA PHE A 51 18.86 -2.45 14.36
C PHE A 51 18.61 -2.65 12.87
N ARG A 52 19.30 -1.89 12.00
CA ARG A 52 19.22 -2.10 10.54
C ARG A 52 19.62 -3.53 10.16
N THR A 53 20.72 -4.04 10.72
CA THR A 53 21.18 -5.42 10.49
C THR A 53 20.15 -6.45 10.96
N TYR A 54 19.57 -6.25 12.16
CA TYR A 54 18.52 -7.11 12.71
C TYR A 54 17.28 -7.13 11.77
N LEU A 55 16.86 -5.97 11.29
CA LEU A 55 15.72 -5.88 10.36
C LEU A 55 15.99 -6.67 9.08
N GLN A 56 17.19 -6.53 8.51
CA GLN A 56 17.58 -7.19 7.25
C GLN A 56 17.73 -8.72 7.38
N ARG A 57 18.24 -9.19 8.50
CA ARG A 57 18.54 -10.61 8.68
C ARG A 57 17.39 -11.37 9.35
N ASP A 58 16.90 -10.83 10.46
CA ASP A 58 15.99 -11.58 11.33
C ASP A 58 14.52 -11.23 11.07
N MET A 59 14.20 -9.93 10.96
CA MET A 59 12.81 -9.49 10.74
C MET A 59 12.31 -9.86 9.33
N LEU A 60 13.11 -9.59 8.28
CA LEU A 60 12.73 -9.95 6.91
C LEU A 60 12.52 -11.46 6.74
N ALA A 61 13.39 -12.30 7.35
CA ALA A 61 13.22 -13.76 7.29
C ALA A 61 11.89 -14.22 7.93
N ARG A 62 11.50 -13.60 9.05
CA ARG A 62 10.21 -13.90 9.70
C ARG A 62 9.02 -13.43 8.88
N LEU A 63 9.09 -12.24 8.29
CA LEU A 63 8.03 -11.74 7.44
C LEU A 63 7.87 -12.57 6.16
N GLU A 64 8.97 -13.04 5.57
CA GLU A 64 8.91 -13.97 4.43
C GLU A 64 8.25 -15.30 4.82
N LYS A 65 8.58 -15.84 6.00
CA LYS A 65 7.91 -17.04 6.52
C LYS A 65 6.40 -16.81 6.68
N LEU A 66 5.98 -15.71 7.29
CA LEU A 66 4.56 -15.36 7.46
C LEU A 66 3.83 -15.19 6.12
N LYS A 67 4.52 -14.66 5.11
CA LYS A 67 4.00 -14.58 3.75
C LYS A 67 3.85 -15.96 3.13
N GLY A 68 4.85 -16.84 3.29
CA GLY A 68 4.78 -18.24 2.84
C GLY A 68 3.65 -19.04 3.51
N GLU A 69 3.32 -18.72 4.75
CA GLU A 69 2.20 -19.30 5.51
C GLU A 69 0.84 -18.67 5.16
N GLY A 70 0.80 -17.69 4.25
CA GLY A 70 -0.43 -16.99 3.84
C GLY A 70 -1.01 -16.05 4.91
N VAL A 71 -0.23 -15.68 5.94
CA VAL A 71 -0.63 -14.65 6.92
C VAL A 71 -0.56 -13.27 6.29
N LEU A 72 0.49 -13.02 5.52
CA LEU A 72 0.71 -11.77 4.79
C LEU A 72 0.58 -12.02 3.30
N SER A 73 -0.02 -11.09 2.57
CA SER A 73 0.02 -11.05 1.10
C SER A 73 1.29 -10.34 0.60
N ARG A 74 1.71 -9.30 1.31
CA ARG A 74 2.91 -8.51 1.01
C ARG A 74 3.47 -7.91 2.29
N TYR A 75 4.76 -7.63 2.29
CA TYR A 75 5.41 -6.82 3.33
C TYR A 75 6.50 -5.95 2.74
N GLN A 76 6.87 -4.89 3.46
CA GLN A 76 8.01 -4.04 3.16
C GLN A 76 8.56 -3.44 4.44
N ILE A 77 9.89 -3.34 4.53
CA ILE A 77 10.56 -2.57 5.58
C ILE A 77 11.27 -1.39 4.92
N LEU A 78 10.94 -0.20 5.35
CA LEU A 78 11.62 1.05 5.01
C LEU A 78 12.52 1.44 6.16
N PHE A 79 13.73 1.90 5.85
CA PHE A 79 14.70 2.39 6.83
C PHE A 79 15.09 3.82 6.45
N ASN A 80 15.01 4.73 7.43
CA ASN A 80 15.44 6.11 7.26
C ASN A 80 16.96 6.18 7.44
N PRO A 81 17.75 6.53 6.43
CA PRO A 81 19.21 6.63 6.56
C PRO A 81 19.65 7.79 7.45
N PHE A 82 18.79 8.80 7.65
CA PHE A 82 19.11 9.99 8.43
C PHE A 82 18.56 9.91 9.86
N THR A 83 19.33 10.40 10.82
CA THR A 83 18.85 10.52 12.20
C THR A 83 18.06 11.82 12.32
N THR A 84 16.80 11.73 12.71
CA THR A 84 15.94 12.88 12.96
C THR A 84 15.25 12.77 14.31
N ALA A 85 14.92 13.91 14.95
CA ALA A 85 14.23 13.90 16.22
C ALA A 85 12.75 13.56 16.12
N ASN A 86 12.12 13.84 14.99
CA ASN A 86 10.66 13.87 14.88
C ASN A 86 10.09 12.73 14.03
N THR A 87 10.88 12.09 13.15
CA THR A 87 10.43 10.98 12.32
C THR A 87 10.91 9.63 12.85
N TRP A 88 10.45 8.56 12.24
CA TRP A 88 10.81 7.19 12.57
C TRP A 88 12.17 6.79 11.99
N ASP A 89 12.80 5.77 12.58
CA ASP A 89 14.04 5.15 12.07
C ASP A 89 13.75 4.02 11.09
N ALA A 90 12.68 3.27 11.32
CA ALA A 90 12.19 2.26 10.40
C ALA A 90 10.66 2.22 10.39
N MET A 91 10.09 1.76 9.27
CA MET A 91 8.67 1.51 9.10
C MET A 91 8.48 0.15 8.44
N THR A 92 7.66 -0.71 9.06
CA THR A 92 7.20 -1.95 8.43
C THR A 92 5.79 -1.75 7.91
N ILE A 93 5.55 -2.08 6.65
CA ILE A 93 4.25 -2.07 5.99
C ILE A 93 3.86 -3.51 5.73
N LEU A 94 2.75 -3.94 6.32
CA LEU A 94 2.18 -5.29 6.21
C LEU A 94 0.88 -5.21 5.44
N SER A 95 0.73 -6.05 4.42
CA SER A 95 -0.50 -6.17 3.63
C SER A 95 -1.13 -7.55 3.86
N PHE A 96 -2.44 -7.56 4.01
CA PHE A 96 -3.25 -8.77 4.22
C PHE A 96 -4.26 -8.91 3.11
N THR A 97 -4.61 -10.14 2.74
CA THR A 97 -5.64 -10.40 1.73
C THR A 97 -7.04 -10.06 2.25
N ARG A 98 -7.29 -10.36 3.52
CA ARG A 98 -8.58 -10.12 4.19
C ARG A 98 -8.35 -9.46 5.53
N TYR A 99 -9.30 -8.67 5.99
CA TYR A 99 -9.25 -8.06 7.31
C TYR A 99 -9.11 -9.12 8.43
N ALA A 100 -9.78 -10.25 8.31
CA ALA A 100 -9.68 -11.33 9.29
C ALA A 100 -8.25 -11.87 9.47
N ASP A 101 -7.41 -11.77 8.45
CA ASP A 101 -6.01 -12.25 8.52
C ASP A 101 -5.17 -11.36 9.45
N THR A 102 -5.58 -10.11 9.69
CA THR A 102 -4.92 -9.21 10.66
C THR A 102 -4.98 -9.73 12.09
N LEU A 103 -5.97 -10.59 12.43
CA LEU A 103 -6.07 -11.19 13.76
C LEU A 103 -4.85 -12.06 14.10
N ARG A 104 -4.28 -12.74 13.11
CA ARG A 104 -3.02 -13.51 13.32
C ARG A 104 -1.85 -12.58 13.64
N TRP A 105 -1.79 -11.43 13.01
CA TRP A 105 -0.78 -10.42 13.36
C TRP A 105 -1.00 -9.85 14.76
N GLN A 106 -2.23 -9.58 15.16
CA GLN A 106 -2.54 -9.13 16.52
C GLN A 106 -2.10 -10.14 17.59
N GLN A 107 -2.18 -11.44 17.30
CA GLN A 107 -1.65 -12.49 18.21
C GLN A 107 -0.13 -12.41 18.35
N ILE A 108 0.59 -12.15 17.23
CA ILE A 108 2.05 -11.94 17.25
C ILE A 108 2.36 -10.69 18.08
N GLU A 109 1.66 -9.60 17.86
CA GLU A 109 1.89 -8.32 18.52
C GLU A 109 1.71 -8.37 20.06
N ARG A 110 0.85 -9.26 20.55
CA ARG A 110 0.67 -9.50 22.02
C ARG A 110 1.92 -10.02 22.71
N THR A 111 2.77 -10.74 22.01
CA THR A 111 4.00 -11.34 22.55
C THR A 111 5.27 -10.73 21.99
N GLN A 112 5.17 -10.09 20.84
CA GLN A 112 6.25 -9.46 20.10
C GLN A 112 5.79 -8.07 19.63
N PRO A 113 5.83 -7.07 20.51
CA PRO A 113 5.38 -5.72 20.19
C PRO A 113 6.00 -5.18 18.89
N GLY A 114 5.17 -4.73 17.96
CA GLY A 114 5.59 -4.32 16.63
C GLY A 114 6.25 -5.44 15.81
N GLY A 115 6.01 -6.71 16.16
CA GLY A 115 6.67 -7.85 15.53
C GLY A 115 8.14 -8.06 15.94
N LEU A 116 8.68 -7.29 16.89
CA LEU A 116 10.04 -7.42 17.39
C LEU A 116 10.11 -8.52 18.46
N ASP A 117 11.08 -9.42 18.33
CA ASP A 117 11.45 -10.35 19.41
C ASP A 117 12.32 -9.66 20.48
N ALA A 118 12.74 -10.41 21.50
CA ALA A 118 13.58 -9.88 22.56
C ALA A 118 14.91 -9.27 22.07
N ALA A 119 15.46 -9.75 20.95
CA ALA A 119 16.66 -9.16 20.36
C ALA A 119 16.35 -7.81 19.70
N GLY A 120 15.31 -7.73 18.93
CA GLY A 120 14.86 -6.49 18.31
C GLY A 120 14.45 -5.43 19.33
N LEU A 121 13.73 -5.83 20.40
CA LEU A 121 13.30 -4.92 21.47
C LEU A 121 14.47 -4.32 22.29
N ARG A 122 15.64 -4.95 22.31
CA ARG A 122 16.84 -4.35 22.89
C ARG A 122 17.46 -3.28 21.99
N LEU A 123 17.17 -3.30 20.69
CA LEU A 123 17.75 -2.38 19.70
C LEU A 123 16.83 -1.21 19.38
N ALA A 124 15.53 -1.43 19.42
CA ALA A 124 14.52 -0.43 19.08
C ALA A 124 13.20 -0.71 19.81
N ARG A 125 12.34 0.30 19.81
CA ARG A 125 10.96 0.18 20.30
C ARG A 125 9.97 0.49 19.17
N PRO A 126 8.84 -0.21 19.08
CA PRO A 126 7.72 0.23 18.26
C PRO A 126 7.16 1.53 18.85
N VAL A 127 6.78 2.46 17.99
CA VAL A 127 6.24 3.75 18.40
C VAL A 127 4.73 3.78 18.15
N ASN A 128 4.33 3.42 16.93
CA ASN A 128 2.94 3.44 16.52
C ASN A 128 2.63 2.26 15.61
N THR A 129 1.42 1.73 15.73
CA THR A 129 0.83 0.76 14.82
C THR A 129 -0.46 1.33 14.25
N TYR A 130 -0.52 1.48 12.94
CA TYR A 130 -1.65 2.05 12.22
C TYR A 130 -2.37 0.97 11.44
N SER A 131 -3.70 1.03 11.43
CA SER A 131 -4.54 0.26 10.52
C SER A 131 -5.02 1.16 9.40
N ALA A 132 -4.76 0.80 8.16
CA ALA A 132 -5.04 1.66 7.02
C ALA A 132 -5.70 0.92 5.86
N ASP A 133 -6.44 1.67 5.05
CA ASP A 133 -6.86 1.28 3.71
C ASP A 133 -5.80 1.74 2.69
N LEU A 134 -5.73 1.05 1.55
CA LEU A 134 -4.85 1.42 0.42
C LEU A 134 -5.72 1.68 -0.84
N PRO A 135 -6.44 2.81 -0.89
CA PRO A 135 -7.35 3.08 -2.00
C PRO A 135 -6.64 3.41 -3.32
N TRP A 136 -5.43 3.95 -3.26
CA TRP A 136 -4.67 4.32 -4.46
C TRP A 136 -3.26 3.76 -4.41
N HIS A 137 -2.91 3.05 -5.46
CA HIS A 137 -1.55 2.53 -5.65
C HIS A 137 -1.28 2.28 -7.13
N GLY A 138 -0.02 2.28 -7.51
CA GLY A 138 0.45 1.92 -8.83
C GLY A 138 1.93 1.59 -8.78
N GLU A 139 2.37 0.68 -9.62
CA GLU A 139 3.77 0.25 -9.71
C GLU A 139 4.12 -0.05 -11.17
N VAL A 140 5.32 0.34 -11.58
CA VAL A 140 5.90 0.00 -12.88
C VAL A 140 7.25 -0.64 -12.62
N ASP A 141 7.47 -1.80 -13.21
CA ASP A 141 8.75 -2.49 -13.13
C ASP A 141 9.72 -1.96 -14.18
N TYR A 142 10.89 -1.55 -13.72
CA TYR A 142 12.03 -1.24 -14.58
C TYR A 142 13.05 -2.37 -14.45
N PRO A 143 13.31 -3.15 -15.52
CA PRO A 143 14.29 -4.24 -15.48
C PRO A 143 15.68 -3.72 -15.08
N GLY A 144 16.33 -4.43 -14.15
CA GLY A 144 17.70 -4.12 -13.71
C GLY A 144 17.85 -3.11 -12.58
N GLU A 145 16.78 -2.49 -12.10
CA GLU A 145 16.82 -1.47 -11.03
C GLU A 145 16.25 -1.93 -9.68
N GLN A 146 16.17 -3.23 -9.46
CA GLN A 146 15.68 -3.77 -8.19
C GLN A 146 16.67 -3.44 -7.05
N GLY A 147 16.17 -2.81 -6.01
CA GLY A 147 16.92 -2.53 -4.77
C GLY A 147 17.46 -1.10 -4.61
N ASN A 148 17.48 -0.26 -5.64
CA ASN A 148 18.05 1.09 -5.57
C ASN A 148 16.99 2.21 -5.41
N GLY A 149 15.73 1.86 -5.22
CA GLY A 149 14.64 2.85 -5.09
C GLY A 149 14.79 3.72 -3.85
N VAL A 150 14.55 5.01 -4.04
CA VAL A 150 14.43 5.99 -2.94
C VAL A 150 12.96 6.18 -2.62
N TYR A 151 12.62 6.02 -1.36
CA TYR A 151 11.26 6.19 -0.90
C TYR A 151 11.10 7.57 -0.26
N TYR A 152 10.09 8.30 -0.70
CA TYR A 152 9.71 9.58 -0.12
C TYR A 152 8.35 9.42 0.54
N VAL A 153 8.33 9.54 1.87
CA VAL A 153 7.16 9.28 2.71
C VAL A 153 6.64 10.60 3.23
N ILE A 154 5.37 10.89 2.94
CA ILE A 154 4.74 12.18 3.25
C ILE A 154 3.45 11.91 4.04
N PRO A 155 3.41 12.26 5.32
CA PRO A 155 2.18 12.21 6.11
C PRO A 155 1.35 13.48 5.90
N TYR A 156 0.03 13.31 5.79
CA TYR A 156 -0.95 14.39 5.66
C TYR A 156 -2.03 14.27 6.72
N GLU A 157 -2.46 15.43 7.22
CA GLU A 157 -3.72 15.59 7.93
C GLU A 157 -4.74 16.26 7.01
N TYR A 158 -6.02 15.93 7.13
CA TYR A 158 -7.09 16.54 6.35
C TYR A 158 -8.33 16.80 7.22
N SER A 159 -9.11 17.80 6.84
CA SER A 159 -10.34 18.16 7.56
C SER A 159 -11.56 17.35 7.14
N SER A 160 -11.59 16.83 5.90
CA SER A 160 -12.71 16.09 5.33
C SER A 160 -12.20 14.96 4.42
N ALA A 161 -12.52 13.71 4.78
CA ALA A 161 -12.14 12.54 4.00
C ALA A 161 -12.71 12.57 2.57
N ASP A 162 -13.95 13.03 2.38
CA ASP A 162 -14.59 13.07 1.06
C ASP A 162 -13.96 14.13 0.16
N GLN A 163 -13.67 15.32 0.71
CA GLN A 163 -12.98 16.37 -0.05
C GLN A 163 -11.54 15.95 -0.36
N TYR A 164 -10.87 15.29 0.58
CA TYR A 164 -9.53 14.77 0.38
C TYR A 164 -9.46 13.69 -0.70
N ARG A 165 -10.43 12.78 -0.77
CA ARG A 165 -10.52 11.78 -1.85
C ARG A 165 -10.61 12.45 -3.22
N LYS A 166 -11.51 13.43 -3.38
CA LYS A 166 -11.64 14.21 -4.61
C LYS A 166 -10.34 14.94 -4.97
N TYR A 167 -9.67 15.52 -3.98
CA TYR A 167 -8.36 16.15 -4.16
C TYR A 167 -7.30 15.13 -4.64
N VAL A 168 -7.25 13.93 -4.08
CA VAL A 168 -6.31 12.91 -4.54
C VAL A 168 -6.62 12.52 -5.98
N ASP A 169 -7.87 12.25 -6.30
CA ASP A 169 -8.30 11.82 -7.64
C ASP A 169 -8.01 12.90 -8.71
N ALA A 170 -8.40 14.12 -8.45
CA ALA A 170 -8.34 15.19 -9.45
C ALA A 170 -7.00 15.94 -9.51
N TYR A 171 -6.29 16.02 -8.40
CA TYR A 171 -5.03 16.79 -8.33
C TYR A 171 -3.79 15.91 -8.20
N VAL A 172 -3.79 14.90 -7.31
CA VAL A 172 -2.58 14.12 -7.04
C VAL A 172 -2.34 13.09 -8.13
N LEU A 173 -3.32 12.26 -8.48
CA LEU A 173 -3.14 11.15 -9.42
C LEU A 173 -2.71 11.60 -10.83
N PRO A 174 -3.21 12.69 -11.41
CA PRO A 174 -2.69 13.19 -12.69
C PRO A 174 -1.19 13.52 -12.65
N GLN A 175 -0.71 14.12 -11.54
CA GLN A 175 0.71 14.41 -11.37
C GLN A 175 1.53 13.13 -11.22
N VAL A 176 1.10 12.22 -10.36
CA VAL A 176 1.77 10.93 -10.12
C VAL A 176 1.89 10.13 -11.42
N THR A 177 0.82 10.08 -12.20
CA THR A 177 0.82 9.45 -13.53
C THR A 177 1.83 10.12 -14.46
N GLY A 178 1.92 11.45 -14.43
CA GLY A 178 2.92 12.21 -15.18
C GLY A 178 4.36 11.86 -14.75
N TRP A 179 4.64 11.79 -13.45
CA TRP A 179 5.97 11.46 -12.94
C TRP A 179 6.38 10.02 -13.27
N MET A 180 5.44 9.09 -13.27
CA MET A 180 5.68 7.71 -13.73
C MET A 180 5.99 7.67 -15.22
N ARG A 181 5.27 8.46 -16.04
CA ARG A 181 5.53 8.56 -17.48
C ARG A 181 6.88 9.19 -17.80
N GLU A 182 7.33 10.15 -17.00
CA GLU A 182 8.68 10.74 -17.10
C GLU A 182 9.79 9.80 -16.58
N GLY A 183 9.43 8.63 -16.03
CA GLY A 183 10.34 7.58 -15.61
C GLY A 183 11.12 7.88 -14.31
N VAL A 184 10.73 8.91 -13.55
CA VAL A 184 11.37 9.20 -12.26
C VAL A 184 10.70 8.46 -11.10
N LEU A 185 9.38 8.24 -11.17
CA LEU A 185 8.63 7.50 -10.18
C LEU A 185 8.32 6.09 -10.70
N THR A 186 8.63 5.07 -9.91
CA THR A 186 8.38 3.67 -10.25
C THR A 186 7.19 3.07 -9.50
N GLY A 187 6.69 3.77 -8.50
CA GLY A 187 5.50 3.33 -7.78
C GLY A 187 5.05 4.35 -6.75
N TYR A 188 3.79 4.20 -6.37
CA TYR A 188 3.19 4.97 -5.30
C TYR A 188 2.19 4.14 -4.53
N ARG A 189 2.01 4.46 -3.26
CA ARG A 189 0.97 3.97 -2.39
C ARG A 189 0.46 5.13 -1.55
N ILE A 190 -0.86 5.30 -1.51
CA ILE A 190 -1.52 6.33 -0.73
C ILE A 190 -2.46 5.61 0.23
N PHE A 191 -2.10 5.64 1.50
CA PHE A 191 -2.84 5.02 2.59
C PHE A 191 -3.80 6.04 3.21
N MET A 192 -4.96 5.56 3.65
CA MET A 192 -5.87 6.31 4.53
C MET A 192 -5.96 5.61 5.87
N ASN A 193 -5.67 6.32 6.94
CA ASN A 193 -5.76 5.79 8.30
C ASN A 193 -7.23 5.48 8.63
N ARG A 194 -7.48 4.26 9.05
CA ARG A 194 -8.85 3.81 9.34
C ARG A 194 -9.33 4.21 10.73
N TYR A 195 -8.41 4.21 11.67
CA TYR A 195 -8.68 4.52 13.07
C TYR A 195 -7.64 5.51 13.57
N PRO A 196 -7.75 6.80 13.19
CA PRO A 196 -6.77 7.81 13.62
C PRO A 196 -6.87 8.00 15.13
N VAL A 197 -5.80 7.63 15.84
CA VAL A 197 -5.67 7.78 17.28
C VAL A 197 -4.37 8.55 17.55
N GLY A 198 -4.50 9.74 18.09
CA GLY A 198 -3.36 10.60 18.39
C GLY A 198 -2.87 11.45 17.20
N PRO A 199 -1.79 12.23 17.39
CA PRO A 199 -1.33 13.22 16.40
C PRO A 199 -0.46 12.55 15.35
N LEU A 200 -1.04 11.91 14.33
CA LEU A 200 -0.21 11.10 13.49
C LEU A 200 -0.32 11.43 12.01
N TRP A 201 -1.31 10.99 11.36
CA TRP A 201 -1.64 11.30 9.99
C TRP A 201 -3.01 10.66 9.66
N ASP A 202 -3.73 11.32 8.80
CA ASP A 202 -4.97 10.80 8.23
C ASP A 202 -4.70 10.06 6.91
N SER A 203 -3.66 10.50 6.18
CA SER A 203 -3.19 9.87 4.96
C SER A 203 -1.67 9.84 4.90
N LEU A 204 -1.11 8.77 4.35
CA LEU A 204 0.33 8.59 4.18
C LEU A 204 0.63 8.28 2.72
N PHE A 205 1.44 9.14 2.08
CA PHE A 205 1.94 8.88 0.74
C PHE A 205 3.31 8.22 0.83
N VAL A 206 3.49 7.16 0.06
CA VAL A 206 4.77 6.47 -0.09
C VAL A 206 5.09 6.43 -1.58
N TYR A 207 5.94 7.35 -2.00
CA TYR A 207 6.45 7.42 -3.37
C TYR A 207 7.74 6.63 -3.49
N ARG A 208 7.87 5.79 -4.51
CA ARG A 208 9.10 5.09 -4.86
C ARG A 208 9.70 5.72 -6.11
N TYR A 209 10.76 6.49 -5.91
CA TYR A 209 11.60 6.97 -7.00
C TYR A 209 12.53 5.88 -7.49
N ARG A 210 12.84 5.89 -8.77
CA ARG A 210 13.65 4.86 -9.43
C ARG A 210 15.01 4.65 -8.75
N ASN A 211 15.70 5.74 -8.47
CA ASN A 211 16.99 5.79 -7.79
C ASN A 211 17.25 7.21 -7.26
N LEU A 212 18.42 7.43 -6.67
CA LEU A 212 18.80 8.72 -6.11
C LEU A 212 18.90 9.83 -7.16
N GLU A 213 19.34 9.52 -8.38
CA GLU A 213 19.40 10.48 -9.49
C GLU A 213 17.99 10.95 -9.89
N ALA A 214 17.07 9.99 -10.07
CA ALA A 214 15.67 10.30 -10.36
C ALA A 214 15.01 11.11 -9.23
N PHE A 215 15.37 10.83 -7.97
CA PHE A 215 14.91 11.61 -6.84
C PHE A 215 15.48 13.05 -6.87
N GLY A 216 16.75 13.22 -7.25
CA GLY A 216 17.37 14.54 -7.40
C GLY A 216 16.71 15.40 -8.48
N ARG A 217 16.16 14.77 -9.53
CA ARG A 217 15.42 15.45 -10.61
C ARG A 217 13.95 15.73 -10.32
N ARG A 218 13.48 15.35 -9.12
CA ARG A 218 12.08 15.43 -8.73
C ARG A 218 11.43 16.78 -9.03
N ASP A 219 12.07 17.87 -8.61
CA ASP A 219 11.47 19.21 -8.69
C ASP A 219 11.33 19.69 -10.13
N GLU A 220 12.33 19.40 -10.99
CA GLU A 220 12.27 19.64 -12.43
C GLU A 220 11.08 18.94 -13.09
N VAL A 221 10.94 17.64 -12.79
CA VAL A 221 9.88 16.80 -13.37
C VAL A 221 8.51 17.22 -12.84
N ILE A 222 8.39 17.55 -11.56
CA ILE A 222 7.17 18.09 -10.97
C ILE A 222 6.75 19.37 -11.71
N ALA A 223 7.65 20.31 -11.92
CA ALA A 223 7.36 21.56 -12.62
C ALA A 223 6.90 21.30 -14.06
N LYS A 224 7.62 20.44 -14.80
CA LYS A 224 7.27 20.03 -16.16
C LYS A 224 5.87 19.42 -16.24
N VAL A 225 5.57 18.45 -15.39
CA VAL A 225 4.25 17.78 -15.39
C VAL A 225 3.14 18.75 -15.02
N ARG A 226 3.33 19.62 -14.03
CA ARG A 226 2.34 20.64 -13.65
C ARG A 226 2.01 21.59 -14.79
N GLN A 227 2.98 21.96 -15.60
CA GLN A 227 2.72 22.80 -16.80
C GLN A 227 1.75 22.14 -17.77
N THR A 228 1.71 20.82 -17.89
CA THR A 228 0.77 20.10 -18.74
C THR A 228 -0.63 19.98 -18.14
N LEU A 229 -0.79 20.32 -16.86
CA LEU A 229 -2.05 20.17 -16.11
C LEU A 229 -2.74 21.51 -15.83
N VAL A 230 -2.04 22.65 -16.02
CA VAL A 230 -2.55 23.98 -15.60
C VAL A 230 -3.84 24.39 -16.31
N ASP A 231 -4.07 23.89 -17.52
CA ASP A 231 -5.28 24.19 -18.32
C ASP A 231 -6.45 23.23 -18.02
N GLN A 232 -6.26 22.25 -17.14
CA GLN A 232 -7.32 21.35 -16.69
C GLN A 232 -8.10 22.01 -15.55
N PRO A 233 -9.40 22.36 -15.72
CA PRO A 233 -10.13 23.19 -14.75
C PRO A 233 -10.19 22.57 -13.36
N GLU A 234 -10.46 21.25 -13.27
CA GLU A 234 -10.57 20.55 -12.00
C GLU A 234 -9.23 20.46 -11.27
N TRP A 235 -8.13 20.14 -11.99
CA TRP A 235 -6.80 20.13 -11.44
C TRP A 235 -6.41 21.51 -10.89
N LYS A 236 -6.69 22.57 -11.66
CA LYS A 236 -6.41 23.95 -11.25
C LYS A 236 -7.20 24.35 -10.00
N GLN A 237 -8.48 24.03 -9.94
CA GLN A 237 -9.31 24.28 -8.76
C GLN A 237 -8.67 23.71 -7.49
N PHE A 238 -8.28 22.42 -7.52
CA PHE A 238 -7.64 21.80 -6.36
C PHE A 238 -6.23 22.32 -6.10
N SER A 239 -5.48 22.70 -7.14
CA SER A 239 -4.19 23.35 -6.98
C SER A 239 -4.28 24.66 -6.18
N ASP A 240 -5.33 25.45 -6.42
CA ASP A 240 -5.52 26.73 -5.77
C ASP A 240 -5.91 26.61 -4.28
N ILE A 241 -6.68 25.56 -3.93
CA ILE A 241 -7.21 25.35 -2.58
C ILE A 241 -6.53 24.25 -1.78
N LYS A 242 -5.51 23.57 -2.29
CA LYS A 242 -4.90 22.38 -1.65
C LYS A 242 -4.48 22.59 -0.20
N GLN A 243 -4.02 23.80 0.16
CA GLN A 243 -3.59 24.12 1.53
C GLN A 243 -4.75 24.19 2.53
N THR A 244 -6.00 24.40 2.06
CA THR A 244 -7.18 24.37 2.91
C THR A 244 -7.73 22.94 3.09
N ILE A 245 -7.31 22.01 2.22
CA ILE A 245 -7.79 20.61 2.24
C ILE A 245 -6.92 19.77 3.15
N ARG A 246 -5.60 20.01 3.13
CA ARG A 246 -4.64 19.19 3.84
C ARG A 246 -3.47 20.00 4.38
N THR A 247 -2.90 19.48 5.46
CA THR A 247 -1.62 19.93 6.02
C THR A 247 -0.60 18.82 5.85
N GLU A 248 0.61 19.17 5.47
CA GLU A 248 1.73 18.25 5.32
C GLU A 248 2.56 18.29 6.61
N SER A 249 2.84 17.10 7.16
CA SER A 249 3.74 16.95 8.29
C SER A 249 5.17 16.66 7.82
N GLU A 250 6.08 16.31 8.75
CA GLU A 250 7.49 16.11 8.44
C GLU A 250 7.71 14.89 7.52
N ASN A 251 8.35 15.13 6.38
CA ASN A 251 8.63 14.13 5.37
C ASN A 251 9.86 13.28 5.72
N THR A 252 9.86 12.05 5.25
CA THR A 252 10.97 11.13 5.47
C THR A 252 11.48 10.57 4.15
N ILE A 253 12.80 10.58 3.94
CA ILE A 253 13.46 9.83 2.88
C ILE A 253 13.84 8.47 3.46
N ALA A 254 13.60 7.39 2.72
CA ALA A 254 13.90 6.05 3.18
C ALA A 254 14.41 5.15 2.05
N GLU A 255 15.08 4.07 2.43
CA GLU A 255 15.45 2.95 1.57
C GLU A 255 14.62 1.71 1.94
N ALA A 256 14.32 0.85 0.97
CA ALA A 256 13.72 -0.45 1.27
C ALA A 256 14.82 -1.45 1.62
N LEU A 257 14.67 -2.11 2.77
CA LEU A 257 15.59 -3.17 3.16
C LEU A 257 15.32 -4.43 2.34
N GLN A 258 16.40 -5.07 1.88
CA GLN A 258 16.39 -6.31 1.12
C GLN A 258 17.06 -7.44 1.92
N PRO A 259 16.62 -8.70 1.77
CA PRO A 259 17.29 -9.84 2.37
C PRO A 259 18.74 -9.91 1.90
N GLY A 260 19.68 -10.12 2.83
CA GLY A 260 21.09 -10.37 2.50
C GLY A 260 21.89 -9.17 1.97
N GLY A 261 21.36 -7.96 2.01
CA GLY A 261 22.06 -6.74 1.65
C GLY A 261 23.11 -6.36 2.69
N GLY A 262 24.24 -7.05 2.71
CA GLY A 262 25.47 -6.53 3.31
C GLY A 262 25.84 -5.21 2.60
N ALA A 263 26.35 -4.25 3.34
CA ALA A 263 26.83 -2.97 2.80
C ALA A 263 27.70 -3.21 1.55
N ARG A 264 27.28 -2.66 0.43
CA ARG A 264 28.15 -2.44 -0.73
C ARG A 264 28.88 -1.13 -0.55
#